data_ec35c781740a6a911252556968f6c072
#
_entry.id   ec35c781740a6a911252556968f6c072
#
_cell.length_a   1.000
_cell.length_b   1.000
_cell.length_c   1.000
_cell.angle_alpha   90.00
_cell.angle_beta   90.00
_cell.angle_gamma   90.00
#
_symmetry.space_group_name_H-M   'P 1'
#
loop_
_entity.id
_entity.type
_entity.pdbx_description
1 polymer ?
#
loop_
_entity_poly.entity_id
_entity_poly.type
_entity_poly.pdbx_seq_one_letter_code
_entity_poly.pdbx_strand_id
1 'polypeptide(L)'
;FFFNDTATTEIYTLSLHDALPICAPVEGIFDDADVVVKGRFVNQRVAGVPMEPNGIIAVPEPGGKLTAWIPSQAPHSVHGEFAGALGMDPADLRVRTAAVGGGFGSKAAFMVEFIIAAKAAQALDRPVKWTETRSENMVAMVQGRAQVQFVELGLKRDGTITALKEHVLGDAGAYPGTGSFLPFFTHTMATGVYNIPKLEFDWKAVLTNTTSIGAYRGAGRPEATQAIERILDMAADELGIDPVEIRRKNLLPKFEAPGMMAGSGLAMYDTGDYEAALDAALAHADYTALRAAQAERRASGATKQLGIGVSVYVEITAPAGMHVEYGAVEVLDDGSVKAYVGTSAHGQGHDTAFSMIVSEILGVPMDKVTLVQSDTALVPRGSGTMGSRSLQTGGSAVYRSSEGVLDKAKQLAAQLLEASPDDIVLGDGGLQVAGVPAKLVAWGELSAKAAGSGIEGLEAGLRHEIDFDGTQSSFPFGAHVAVVEIDTETGRVELVRHVAVDDCGRILNPMLVRGQQHGGIAQGVAQALYEWVQYDADGNPITANLMDYAMPSAAELPSFETYNTETPTHLNPLGAKGIGESGTIGSTPAVQNAVLDALSQFGIKNLDMPASSQRVWAAIQEARG
;
A
#
# COMPACT_ATOMS: atom_id res chain seq x y z
N PHE A 1 0.73 -26.11 -4.46
CA PHE A 1 0.98 -27.08 -3.37
C PHE A 1 -0.09 -27.09 -2.29
N PHE A 2 -1.17 -26.38 -2.44
CA PHE A 2 -2.17 -26.35 -1.40
C PHE A 2 -2.92 -27.66 -1.20
N PHE A 3 -2.92 -28.57 -2.14
CA PHE A 3 -3.67 -29.83 -2.03
C PHE A 3 -3.18 -30.88 -3.04
N ASN A 4 -2.01 -31.45 -2.80
CA ASN A 4 -1.67 -32.71 -3.44
C ASN A 4 -1.79 -33.81 -2.38
N ASP A 5 -2.64 -34.81 -2.61
CA ASP A 5 -3.11 -35.84 -1.66
C ASP A 5 -2.04 -36.82 -1.15
N THR A 6 -0.74 -36.54 -1.30
CA THR A 6 0.32 -37.50 -0.98
C THR A 6 1.39 -37.04 -0.01
N ALA A 7 1.36 -35.82 0.51
CA ALA A 7 2.26 -35.41 1.57
C ALA A 7 1.52 -35.29 2.91
N THR A 8 1.84 -36.14 3.88
CA THR A 8 1.43 -36.00 5.28
C THR A 8 2.06 -34.76 5.88
N THR A 9 1.57 -33.59 5.49
CA THR A 9 1.91 -32.33 6.15
C THR A 9 0.93 -32.20 7.31
N GLU A 10 1.44 -32.25 8.56
CA GLU A 10 0.62 -31.90 9.71
C GLU A 10 0.19 -30.45 9.56
N ILE A 11 -1.09 -30.25 9.25
CA ILE A 11 -1.70 -28.92 9.13
C ILE A 11 -2.11 -28.48 10.52
N TYR A 12 -1.31 -27.61 11.12
CA TYR A 12 -1.71 -26.92 12.35
C TYR A 12 -2.58 -25.73 11.98
N THR A 13 -3.86 -25.81 12.25
CA THR A 13 -4.79 -24.67 12.12
C THR A 13 -4.67 -23.80 13.38
N LEU A 14 -4.08 -22.61 13.23
CA LEU A 14 -4.27 -21.54 14.18
C LEU A 14 -5.68 -20.96 13.96
N SER A 15 -6.62 -21.42 14.77
CA SER A 15 -7.95 -20.82 14.80
C SER A 15 -7.88 -19.61 15.74
N LEU A 16 -7.87 -18.39 15.21
CA LEU A 16 -8.14 -17.17 15.96
C LEU A 16 -9.65 -17.03 16.26
N HIS A 17 -10.40 -18.12 16.13
CA HIS A 17 -11.85 -18.19 16.28
C HIS A 17 -12.40 -17.60 17.58
N ASP A 18 -11.61 -17.55 18.64
CA ASP A 18 -12.09 -17.13 19.95
C ASP A 18 -11.86 -15.63 20.26
N ALA A 19 -11.23 -14.87 19.35
CA ALA A 19 -10.79 -13.51 19.66
C ALA A 19 -11.36 -12.40 18.76
N LEU A 20 -11.98 -12.70 17.60
CA LEU A 20 -12.50 -11.68 16.68
C LEU A 20 -13.94 -12.03 16.26
N PRO A 21 -14.82 -11.02 16.07
CA PRO A 21 -16.14 -11.25 15.53
C PRO A 21 -16.03 -11.68 14.06
N ILE A 22 -16.05 -12.97 13.83
CA ILE A 22 -16.30 -13.55 12.53
C ILE A 22 -17.78 -13.33 12.26
N CYS A 23 -18.15 -12.92 11.05
CA CYS A 23 -19.57 -12.83 10.70
C CYS A 23 -20.21 -14.20 10.95
N ALA A 24 -21.16 -14.25 11.88
CA ALA A 24 -21.90 -15.48 12.16
C ALA A 24 -22.55 -16.01 10.88
N PRO A 25 -22.67 -17.33 10.71
CA PRO A 25 -23.42 -17.89 9.58
C PRO A 25 -24.79 -17.22 9.45
N VAL A 26 -25.10 -16.73 8.26
CA VAL A 26 -26.38 -16.08 7.97
C VAL A 26 -27.32 -17.14 7.41
N GLU A 27 -28.29 -17.57 8.22
CA GLU A 27 -29.29 -18.53 7.78
C GLU A 27 -30.04 -17.98 6.57
N GLY A 28 -30.15 -18.79 5.49
CA GLY A 28 -30.84 -18.37 4.27
C GLY A 28 -30.19 -17.18 3.55
N ILE A 29 -28.87 -17.03 3.62
CA ILE A 29 -28.16 -15.85 3.05
C ILE A 29 -28.53 -15.60 1.57
N PHE A 30 -28.82 -16.64 0.80
CA PHE A 30 -29.20 -16.57 -0.62
C PHE A 30 -30.68 -16.71 -0.91
N ASP A 31 -31.57 -16.68 0.09
CA ASP A 31 -33.03 -16.84 -0.12
C ASP A 31 -33.62 -15.73 -1.02
N ASP A 32 -33.01 -14.57 -1.01
CA ASP A 32 -33.39 -13.44 -1.86
C ASP A 32 -32.75 -13.46 -3.27
N ALA A 33 -31.84 -14.39 -3.55
CA ALA A 33 -31.14 -14.45 -4.82
C ALA A 33 -31.95 -15.21 -5.88
N ASP A 34 -31.95 -14.74 -7.12
CA ASP A 34 -32.46 -15.47 -8.27
C ASP A 34 -31.36 -16.36 -8.90
N VAL A 35 -30.10 -15.95 -8.76
CA VAL A 35 -28.90 -16.63 -9.26
C VAL A 35 -27.81 -16.58 -8.20
N VAL A 36 -27.08 -17.68 -8.02
CA VAL A 36 -25.88 -17.75 -7.19
C VAL A 36 -24.72 -18.18 -8.04
N VAL A 37 -23.72 -17.30 -8.17
CA VAL A 37 -22.48 -17.58 -8.90
C VAL A 37 -21.40 -17.97 -7.89
N LYS A 38 -20.61 -18.99 -8.21
CA LYS A 38 -19.55 -19.51 -7.33
C LYS A 38 -18.21 -19.50 -8.03
N GLY A 39 -17.19 -19.11 -7.32
CA GLY A 39 -15.80 -19.09 -7.79
C GLY A 39 -14.83 -19.59 -6.75
N ARG A 40 -13.72 -20.18 -7.21
CA ARG A 40 -12.51 -20.43 -6.42
C ARG A 40 -11.39 -19.63 -7.02
N PHE A 41 -10.79 -18.78 -6.24
CA PHE A 41 -9.71 -17.88 -6.70
C PHE A 41 -8.45 -18.13 -5.90
N VAL A 42 -7.31 -18.06 -6.57
CA VAL A 42 -5.99 -18.21 -5.97
C VAL A 42 -5.20 -16.94 -6.16
N ASN A 43 -4.83 -16.34 -5.05
CA ASN A 43 -3.76 -15.36 -4.99
C ASN A 43 -2.47 -16.13 -4.68
N GLN A 44 -1.70 -16.44 -5.72
CA GLN A 44 -0.46 -17.20 -5.58
C GLN A 44 0.56 -16.42 -4.74
N ARG A 45 1.47 -17.15 -4.13
CA ARG A 45 2.59 -16.60 -3.37
C ARG A 45 3.52 -15.78 -4.27
N VAL A 46 3.86 -14.56 -3.86
CA VAL A 46 4.78 -13.66 -4.57
C VAL A 46 5.86 -13.13 -3.62
N ALA A 47 7.03 -12.82 -4.16
CA ALA A 47 8.13 -12.23 -3.42
C ALA A 47 8.16 -10.70 -3.64
N GLY A 48 8.50 -9.94 -2.61
CA GLY A 48 8.58 -8.47 -2.69
C GLY A 48 9.73 -7.95 -3.55
N VAL A 49 10.77 -8.72 -3.70
CA VAL A 49 11.97 -8.49 -4.52
C VAL A 49 12.45 -7.03 -4.54
N PRO A 50 12.66 -6.35 -3.38
CA PRO A 50 13.27 -5.04 -3.41
C PRO A 50 14.66 -5.13 -4.07
N MET A 51 15.04 -4.12 -4.88
CA MET A 51 16.33 -4.14 -5.58
C MET A 51 17.52 -4.22 -4.61
N GLU A 52 17.41 -3.62 -3.45
CA GLU A 52 18.31 -3.78 -2.33
C GLU A 52 17.84 -4.96 -1.46
N PRO A 53 18.63 -6.06 -1.32
CA PRO A 53 18.41 -7.07 -0.29
C PRO A 53 18.58 -6.51 1.12
N ASN A 54 18.52 -7.36 2.15
CA ASN A 54 18.80 -6.94 3.51
C ASN A 54 20.32 -6.82 3.78
N GLY A 55 20.65 -6.16 4.87
CA GLY A 55 22.03 -6.08 5.35
C GLY A 55 22.12 -5.32 6.65
N ILE A 56 23.23 -5.46 7.34
CA ILE A 56 23.54 -4.74 8.56
C ILE A 56 25.01 -4.35 8.61
N ILE A 57 25.27 -3.18 9.18
CA ILE A 57 26.58 -2.84 9.74
C ILE A 57 26.37 -2.62 11.23
N ALA A 58 26.89 -3.50 12.07
CA ALA A 58 26.86 -3.38 13.52
C ALA A 58 28.19 -2.83 14.03
N VAL A 59 28.15 -1.71 14.75
CA VAL A 59 29.34 -1.01 15.24
C VAL A 59 29.25 -0.95 16.77
N PRO A 60 30.15 -1.63 17.51
CA PRO A 60 30.25 -1.48 18.94
C PRO A 60 30.76 -0.08 19.30
N GLU A 61 30.15 0.50 20.32
CA GLU A 61 30.45 1.83 20.83
C GLU A 61 30.96 1.75 22.28
N PRO A 62 31.68 2.76 22.77
CA PRO A 62 32.15 2.79 24.16
C PRO A 62 31.00 2.62 25.16
N GLY A 63 31.29 1.91 26.28
CA GLY A 63 30.29 1.68 27.33
C GLY A 63 29.32 0.54 27.05
N GLY A 64 29.61 -0.34 26.10
CA GLY A 64 28.77 -1.48 25.72
C GLY A 64 27.61 -1.12 24.81
N LYS A 65 27.60 0.09 24.28
CA LYS A 65 26.60 0.57 23.31
C LYS A 65 26.80 0.00 21.91
N LEU A 66 25.76 0.06 21.10
CA LEU A 66 25.78 -0.46 19.72
C LEU A 66 25.06 0.51 18.76
N THR A 67 25.70 0.81 17.63
CA THR A 67 25.03 1.46 16.49
C THR A 67 24.84 0.43 15.39
N ALA A 68 23.58 0.24 14.93
CA ALA A 68 23.22 -0.64 13.83
C ALA A 68 22.67 0.15 12.64
N TRP A 69 23.28 -0.05 11.48
CA TRP A 69 22.78 0.48 10.21
C TRP A 69 22.06 -0.66 9.48
N ILE A 70 20.75 -0.50 9.25
CA ILE A 70 19.92 -1.51 8.61
C ILE A 70 18.95 -0.86 7.61
N PRO A 71 18.55 -1.53 6.51
CA PRO A 71 17.45 -1.08 5.67
C PRO A 71 16.12 -1.45 6.32
N SER A 72 15.35 -0.47 6.75
CA SER A 72 14.06 -0.72 7.42
C SER A 72 12.98 0.30 7.05
N GLN A 73 11.74 -0.16 6.96
CA GLN A 73 10.55 0.69 6.84
C GLN A 73 10.07 1.21 8.20
N ALA A 74 10.47 0.56 9.30
CA ALA A 74 10.00 0.83 10.65
C ALA A 74 11.16 0.78 11.68
N PRO A 75 12.15 1.69 11.59
CA PRO A 75 13.35 1.63 12.41
C PRO A 75 13.09 1.66 13.91
N HIS A 76 12.05 2.36 14.40
CA HIS A 76 11.70 2.38 15.82
C HIS A 76 11.08 1.07 16.31
N SER A 77 10.22 0.42 15.52
CA SER A 77 9.68 -0.91 15.85
C SER A 77 10.81 -1.95 15.89
N VAL A 78 11.65 -1.95 14.84
CA VAL A 78 12.82 -2.82 14.78
C VAL A 78 13.79 -2.55 15.93
N HIS A 79 14.00 -1.29 16.33
CA HIS A 79 14.85 -0.92 17.46
C HIS A 79 14.42 -1.61 18.77
N GLY A 80 13.11 -1.57 19.08
CA GLY A 80 12.59 -2.21 20.30
C GLY A 80 12.75 -3.74 20.27
N GLU A 81 12.39 -4.39 19.16
CA GLU A 81 12.53 -5.83 18.97
C GLU A 81 14.00 -6.26 19.00
N PHE A 82 14.88 -5.50 18.36
CA PHE A 82 16.31 -5.79 18.28
C PHE A 82 16.99 -5.64 19.63
N ALA A 83 16.71 -4.58 20.40
CA ALA A 83 17.21 -4.41 21.76
C ALA A 83 16.79 -5.58 22.66
N GLY A 84 15.50 -5.97 22.61
CA GLY A 84 14.97 -7.12 23.34
C GLY A 84 15.68 -8.43 22.99
N ALA A 85 15.87 -8.70 21.69
CA ALA A 85 16.56 -9.90 21.20
C ALA A 85 18.05 -9.94 21.58
N LEU A 86 18.71 -8.78 21.67
CA LEU A 86 20.09 -8.67 22.14
C LEU A 86 20.23 -8.75 23.66
N GLY A 87 19.15 -8.54 24.41
CA GLY A 87 19.18 -8.38 25.87
C GLY A 87 19.84 -7.06 26.29
N MET A 88 19.68 -5.99 25.48
CA MET A 88 20.23 -4.66 25.73
C MET A 88 19.15 -3.70 26.20
N ASP A 89 19.56 -2.67 26.96
CA ASP A 89 18.70 -1.50 27.18
C ASP A 89 18.51 -0.79 25.82
N PRO A 90 17.28 -0.45 25.41
CA PRO A 90 17.04 0.34 24.20
C PRO A 90 17.86 1.64 24.14
N ALA A 91 18.16 2.28 25.27
CA ALA A 91 18.99 3.48 25.34
C ALA A 91 20.47 3.27 24.94
N ASP A 92 20.93 2.01 24.92
CA ASP A 92 22.29 1.65 24.51
C ASP A 92 22.37 1.16 23.06
N LEU A 93 21.23 1.05 22.38
CA LEU A 93 21.14 0.70 20.96
C LEU A 93 20.71 1.93 20.15
N ARG A 94 21.43 2.20 19.07
CA ARG A 94 21.00 3.16 18.04
C ARG A 94 20.75 2.43 16.73
N VAL A 95 19.54 2.56 16.19
CA VAL A 95 19.22 2.07 14.85
C VAL A 95 19.19 3.23 13.86
N ARG A 96 19.88 3.06 12.74
CA ARG A 96 19.94 4.03 11.65
C ARG A 96 19.56 3.33 10.34
N THR A 97 18.70 3.99 9.59
CA THR A 97 18.35 3.56 8.23
C THR A 97 18.75 4.67 7.27
N ALA A 98 19.63 4.36 6.34
CA ALA A 98 20.03 5.26 5.26
C ALA A 98 19.00 5.23 4.11
N ALA A 99 19.40 5.60 2.89
CA ALA A 99 18.56 5.40 1.72
C ALA A 99 18.27 3.90 1.52
N VAL A 100 17.00 3.55 1.41
CA VAL A 100 16.53 2.16 1.27
C VAL A 100 16.13 1.88 -0.17
N GLY A 101 16.67 0.85 -0.76
CA GLY A 101 16.43 0.42 -2.15
C GLY A 101 15.17 -0.41 -2.33
N GLY A 102 14.04 0.10 -1.81
CA GLY A 102 12.73 -0.55 -1.84
C GLY A 102 12.44 -1.38 -0.59
N GLY A 103 11.16 -1.50 -0.26
CA GLY A 103 10.69 -2.29 0.90
C GLY A 103 9.41 -3.07 0.60
N PHE A 104 8.38 -2.41 0.11
CA PHE A 104 7.09 -2.96 -0.33
C PHE A 104 6.37 -3.82 0.71
N GLY A 105 6.67 -3.62 2.01
CA GLY A 105 6.15 -4.38 3.13
C GLY A 105 7.15 -5.40 3.71
N SER A 106 8.09 -5.89 2.94
CA SER A 106 9.01 -6.95 3.36
C SER A 106 10.13 -6.49 4.30
N LYS A 107 10.45 -5.18 4.36
CA LYS A 107 11.42 -4.60 5.29
C LYS A 107 10.78 -3.94 6.53
N ALA A 108 9.54 -4.30 6.86
CA ALA A 108 8.87 -3.83 8.07
C ALA A 108 9.26 -4.66 9.31
N ALA A 109 9.67 -5.90 9.13
CA ALA A 109 10.11 -6.81 10.18
C ALA A 109 11.64 -6.80 10.37
N PHE A 110 12.06 -7.26 11.51
CA PHE A 110 13.45 -7.43 11.85
C PHE A 110 13.96 -8.84 11.46
N MET A 111 15.25 -8.95 11.09
CA MET A 111 15.86 -10.18 10.60
C MET A 111 16.74 -10.82 11.67
N VAL A 112 16.71 -12.14 11.74
CA VAL A 112 17.55 -12.93 12.68
C VAL A 112 19.04 -12.72 12.48
N GLU A 113 19.46 -12.50 11.24
CA GLU A 113 20.84 -12.22 10.84
C GLU A 113 21.38 -10.92 11.47
N PHE A 114 20.49 -9.97 11.79
CA PHE A 114 20.88 -8.74 12.49
C PHE A 114 21.38 -9.04 13.90
N ILE A 115 20.78 -10.02 14.59
CA ILE A 115 21.24 -10.47 15.93
C ILE A 115 22.61 -11.09 15.82
N ILE A 116 22.82 -11.97 14.84
CA ILE A 116 24.09 -12.69 14.63
C ILE A 116 25.23 -11.69 14.38
N ALA A 117 25.02 -10.76 13.47
CA ALA A 117 26.01 -9.73 13.15
C ALA A 117 26.31 -8.81 14.34
N ALA A 118 25.27 -8.40 15.10
CA ALA A 118 25.43 -7.57 16.29
C ALA A 118 26.17 -8.29 17.41
N LYS A 119 25.83 -9.55 17.71
CA LYS A 119 26.54 -10.36 18.71
C LYS A 119 28.00 -10.62 18.31
N ALA A 120 28.26 -10.84 17.03
CA ALA A 120 29.62 -10.96 16.52
C ALA A 120 30.40 -9.64 16.70
N ALA A 121 29.79 -8.49 16.41
CA ALA A 121 30.42 -7.19 16.61
C ALA A 121 30.77 -6.95 18.08
N GLN A 122 29.86 -7.26 18.99
CA GLN A 122 30.08 -7.15 20.45
C GLN A 122 31.20 -8.10 20.93
N ALA A 123 31.20 -9.35 20.46
CA ALA A 123 32.20 -10.33 20.88
C ALA A 123 33.62 -10.03 20.35
N LEU A 124 33.71 -9.44 19.17
CA LEU A 124 34.99 -9.09 18.52
C LEU A 124 35.47 -7.66 18.86
N ASP A 125 34.64 -6.87 19.50
CA ASP A 125 34.87 -5.44 19.74
C ASP A 125 35.32 -4.69 18.48
N ARG A 126 34.61 -4.93 17.36
CA ARG A 126 34.89 -4.31 16.05
C ARG A 126 33.65 -4.31 15.17
N PRO A 127 33.55 -3.40 14.19
CA PRO A 127 32.46 -3.39 13.24
C PRO A 127 32.32 -4.71 12.48
N VAL A 128 31.09 -5.20 12.37
CA VAL A 128 30.74 -6.37 11.56
C VAL A 128 29.70 -5.97 10.54
N LYS A 129 29.95 -6.34 9.28
CA LYS A 129 29.03 -6.15 8.16
C LYS A 129 28.55 -7.50 7.64
N TRP A 130 27.25 -7.62 7.44
CA TRP A 130 26.63 -8.70 6.66
C TRP A 130 25.80 -8.07 5.53
N THR A 131 25.79 -8.73 4.38
CA THR A 131 24.96 -8.35 3.23
C THR A 131 24.33 -9.62 2.68
N GLU A 132 23.00 -9.63 2.65
CA GLU A 132 22.21 -10.72 2.09
C GLU A 132 22.45 -10.83 0.58
N THR A 133 22.62 -12.03 0.07
CA THR A 133 22.60 -12.28 -1.38
C THR A 133 21.16 -12.32 -1.90
N ARG A 134 20.97 -12.18 -3.22
CA ARG A 134 19.63 -12.28 -3.81
C ARG A 134 19.01 -13.66 -3.59
N SER A 135 19.77 -14.73 -3.66
CA SER A 135 19.27 -16.08 -3.42
C SER A 135 18.84 -16.28 -1.97
N GLU A 136 19.61 -15.79 -0.99
CA GLU A 136 19.20 -15.79 0.41
C GLU A 136 17.90 -15.00 0.61
N ASN A 137 17.81 -13.81 0.00
CA ASN A 137 16.61 -12.98 0.04
C ASN A 137 15.35 -13.67 -0.51
N MET A 138 15.47 -14.36 -1.66
CA MET A 138 14.35 -15.08 -2.27
C MET A 138 13.87 -16.26 -1.43
N VAL A 139 14.73 -16.85 -0.61
CA VAL A 139 14.41 -17.99 0.26
C VAL A 139 13.93 -17.54 1.64
N ALA A 140 14.57 -16.54 2.24
CA ALA A 140 14.37 -16.19 3.67
C ALA A 140 13.45 -15.00 3.91
N MET A 141 13.38 -14.03 2.99
CA MET A 141 12.53 -12.84 3.16
C MET A 141 11.05 -13.23 3.10
N VAL A 142 10.25 -12.62 3.95
CA VAL A 142 8.79 -12.81 3.95
C VAL A 142 8.21 -12.58 2.56
N GLN A 143 7.28 -13.44 2.18
CA GLN A 143 6.59 -13.42 0.90
C GLN A 143 5.16 -12.90 1.09
N GLY A 144 4.47 -12.51 0.02
CA GLY A 144 3.14 -11.96 0.10
C GLY A 144 2.06 -12.83 -0.53
N ARG A 145 0.80 -12.41 -0.38
CA ARG A 145 -0.41 -13.04 -0.92
C ARG A 145 -0.67 -14.42 -0.30
N ALA A 146 -0.63 -15.51 -1.09
CA ALA A 146 -0.81 -16.89 -0.63
C ALA A 146 -2.18 -17.16 0.00
N GLN A 147 -3.25 -16.80 -0.70
CA GLN A 147 -4.62 -17.06 -0.27
C GLN A 147 -5.39 -17.88 -1.32
N VAL A 148 -6.23 -18.78 -0.85
CA VAL A 148 -7.27 -19.45 -1.64
C VAL A 148 -8.62 -18.99 -1.12
N GLN A 149 -9.45 -18.47 -2.01
CA GLN A 149 -10.73 -17.85 -1.68
C GLN A 149 -11.85 -18.62 -2.38
N PHE A 150 -12.85 -19.02 -1.62
CA PHE A 150 -14.08 -19.63 -2.12
C PHE A 150 -15.19 -18.60 -1.96
N VAL A 151 -15.73 -18.13 -3.08
CA VAL A 151 -16.65 -17.00 -3.14
C VAL A 151 -17.96 -17.43 -3.75
N GLU A 152 -19.07 -17.05 -3.11
CA GLU A 152 -20.42 -17.22 -3.62
C GLU A 152 -21.11 -15.85 -3.63
N LEU A 153 -21.62 -15.42 -4.80
CA LEU A 153 -22.31 -14.14 -4.98
C LEU A 153 -23.76 -14.41 -5.36
N GLY A 154 -24.69 -13.96 -4.55
CA GLY A 154 -26.13 -13.97 -4.82
C GLY A 154 -26.58 -12.71 -5.53
N LEU A 155 -27.35 -12.85 -6.60
CA LEU A 155 -27.85 -11.73 -7.41
C LEU A 155 -29.32 -11.92 -7.82
N LYS A 156 -30.01 -10.82 -8.09
CA LYS A 156 -31.22 -10.80 -8.90
C LYS A 156 -30.87 -10.97 -10.39
N ARG A 157 -31.85 -11.38 -11.21
CA ARG A 157 -31.66 -11.51 -12.67
C ARG A 157 -31.26 -10.21 -13.36
N ASP A 158 -31.58 -9.07 -12.75
CA ASP A 158 -31.21 -7.76 -13.26
C ASP A 158 -29.78 -7.32 -12.85
N GLY A 159 -29.02 -8.20 -12.20
CA GLY A 159 -27.65 -7.96 -11.73
C GLY A 159 -27.53 -7.27 -10.36
N THR A 160 -28.63 -7.02 -9.64
CA THR A 160 -28.58 -6.46 -8.28
C THR A 160 -28.01 -7.49 -7.30
N ILE A 161 -26.96 -7.16 -6.57
CA ILE A 161 -26.35 -8.02 -5.56
C ILE A 161 -27.28 -8.14 -4.35
N THR A 162 -27.47 -9.36 -3.86
CA THR A 162 -28.28 -9.66 -2.67
C THR A 162 -27.44 -10.14 -1.49
N ALA A 163 -26.32 -10.85 -1.75
CA ALA A 163 -25.46 -11.38 -0.72
C ALA A 163 -24.08 -11.77 -1.26
N LEU A 164 -23.08 -11.74 -0.37
CA LEU A 164 -21.75 -12.29 -0.60
C LEU A 164 -21.43 -13.28 0.52
N LYS A 165 -20.92 -14.45 0.14
CA LYS A 165 -20.35 -15.42 1.06
C LYS A 165 -18.93 -15.74 0.63
N GLU A 166 -17.98 -15.65 1.56
CA GLU A 166 -16.58 -15.90 1.26
C GLU A 166 -15.91 -16.71 2.38
N HIS A 167 -15.14 -17.72 1.98
CA HIS A 167 -14.28 -18.51 2.84
C HIS A 167 -12.84 -18.41 2.36
N VAL A 168 -11.91 -17.98 3.25
CA VAL A 168 -10.52 -17.75 2.91
C VAL A 168 -9.60 -18.72 3.65
N LEU A 169 -8.72 -19.37 2.90
CA LEU A 169 -7.58 -20.11 3.44
C LEU A 169 -6.30 -19.30 3.16
N GLY A 170 -5.67 -18.77 4.20
CA GLY A 170 -4.43 -18.01 4.11
C GLY A 170 -3.24 -18.83 4.59
N ASP A 171 -2.20 -18.94 3.77
CA ASP A 171 -0.93 -19.53 4.18
C ASP A 171 -0.17 -18.54 5.07
N ALA A 172 0.29 -18.97 6.23
CA ALA A 172 1.12 -18.17 7.15
C ALA A 172 2.61 -18.52 7.05
N GLY A 173 2.96 -19.59 6.34
CA GLY A 173 4.30 -20.14 6.30
C GLY A 173 4.67 -20.85 7.60
N ALA A 174 5.96 -21.08 7.81
CA ALA A 174 6.47 -21.83 8.96
C ALA A 174 6.41 -21.06 10.28
N TYR A 175 6.48 -19.73 10.22
CA TYR A 175 6.46 -18.87 11.41
C TYR A 175 5.30 -17.88 11.31
N PRO A 176 4.30 -18.00 12.21
CA PRO A 176 3.17 -17.09 12.20
C PRO A 176 3.63 -15.67 12.57
N GLY A 177 3.20 -14.73 11.79
CA GLY A 177 3.46 -13.31 11.98
C GLY A 177 2.34 -12.51 11.31
N THR A 178 2.67 -11.43 10.63
CA THR A 178 1.70 -10.63 9.86
C THR A 178 0.90 -11.48 8.87
N GLY A 179 1.48 -12.56 8.33
CA GLY A 179 0.79 -13.49 7.43
C GLY A 179 -0.47 -14.12 8.03
N SER A 180 -0.49 -14.37 9.35
CA SER A 180 -1.67 -14.89 10.04
C SER A 180 -2.85 -13.91 10.06
N PHE A 181 -2.60 -12.61 9.87
CA PHE A 181 -3.62 -11.55 9.86
C PHE A 181 -4.04 -11.11 8.45
N LEU A 182 -3.36 -11.54 7.40
CA LEU A 182 -3.70 -11.13 6.03
C LEU A 182 -5.14 -11.49 5.64
N PRO A 183 -5.70 -12.67 5.99
CA PRO A 183 -7.11 -12.97 5.72
C PRO A 183 -8.09 -12.02 6.44
N PHE A 184 -7.74 -11.50 7.63
CA PHE A 184 -8.52 -10.47 8.30
C PHE A 184 -8.51 -9.14 7.53
N PHE A 185 -7.36 -8.76 6.96
CA PHE A 185 -7.28 -7.57 6.11
C PHE A 185 -8.07 -7.74 4.81
N THR A 186 -8.13 -8.96 4.27
CA THR A 186 -9.03 -9.32 3.15
C THR A 186 -10.49 -9.14 3.56
N HIS A 187 -10.89 -9.68 4.72
CA HIS A 187 -12.26 -9.52 5.26
C HIS A 187 -12.66 -8.05 5.41
N THR A 188 -11.77 -7.21 5.95
CA THR A 188 -12.06 -5.79 6.15
C THR A 188 -12.52 -5.10 4.86
N MET A 189 -11.99 -5.52 3.71
CA MET A 189 -12.25 -4.92 2.41
C MET A 189 -13.05 -5.80 1.45
N ALA A 190 -13.62 -6.92 1.92
CA ALA A 190 -14.30 -7.93 1.08
C ALA A 190 -15.46 -7.37 0.23
N THR A 191 -16.19 -6.36 0.73
CA THR A 191 -17.28 -5.74 -0.01
C THR A 191 -16.83 -4.65 -0.98
N GLY A 192 -15.57 -4.20 -0.87
CA GLY A 192 -14.99 -3.17 -1.74
C GLY A 192 -15.89 -1.93 -1.83
N VAL A 193 -16.11 -1.50 -3.06
CA VAL A 193 -16.92 -0.32 -3.41
C VAL A 193 -18.41 -0.61 -3.62
N TYR A 194 -18.85 -1.84 -3.31
CA TYR A 194 -20.18 -2.29 -3.68
C TYR A 194 -21.16 -2.30 -2.51
N ASN A 195 -22.42 -2.02 -2.83
CA ASN A 195 -23.56 -2.13 -1.91
C ASN A 195 -23.96 -3.62 -1.79
N ILE A 196 -23.41 -4.30 -0.80
CA ILE A 196 -23.66 -5.70 -0.49
C ILE A 196 -24.46 -5.78 0.82
N PRO A 197 -25.77 -6.10 0.76
CA PRO A 197 -26.62 -6.01 1.94
C PRO A 197 -26.42 -7.13 2.95
N LYS A 198 -25.88 -8.28 2.53
CA LYS A 198 -25.61 -9.43 3.40
C LYS A 198 -24.21 -9.97 3.13
N LEU A 199 -23.40 -10.12 4.17
CA LEU A 199 -22.06 -10.71 4.09
C LEU A 199 -21.94 -11.85 5.10
N GLU A 200 -21.45 -13.00 4.62
CA GLU A 200 -20.91 -14.08 5.44
C GLU A 200 -19.46 -14.27 5.07
N PHE A 201 -18.55 -14.06 6.01
CA PHE A 201 -17.12 -14.17 5.77
C PHE A 201 -16.46 -14.99 6.88
N ASP A 202 -15.74 -16.01 6.51
CA ASP A 202 -14.90 -16.78 7.44
C ASP A 202 -13.50 -16.99 6.84
N TRP A 203 -12.51 -17.23 7.70
CA TRP A 203 -11.15 -17.47 7.25
C TRP A 203 -10.35 -18.34 8.22
N LYS A 204 -9.32 -18.98 7.68
CA LYS A 204 -8.33 -19.73 8.44
C LYS A 204 -6.92 -19.34 7.99
N ALA A 205 -6.03 -19.06 8.95
CA ALA A 205 -4.59 -19.01 8.72
C ALA A 205 -4.00 -20.40 8.94
N VAL A 206 -3.25 -20.90 7.97
CA VAL A 206 -2.68 -22.25 7.97
C VAL A 206 -1.17 -22.18 8.04
N LEU A 207 -0.57 -22.87 9.01
CA LEU A 207 0.89 -23.03 9.06
C LEU A 207 1.33 -24.09 8.04
N THR A 208 2.43 -23.79 7.37
CA THR A 208 3.08 -24.69 6.42
C THR A 208 4.59 -24.70 6.69
N ASN A 209 5.33 -25.63 6.09
CA ASN A 209 6.78 -25.69 6.20
C ASN A 209 7.51 -24.81 5.15
N THR A 210 6.82 -23.82 4.59
CA THR A 210 7.37 -22.90 3.59
C THR A 210 7.80 -21.57 4.23
N THR A 211 8.46 -20.71 3.46
CA THR A 211 8.85 -19.37 3.92
C THR A 211 7.65 -18.60 4.48
N SER A 212 7.86 -17.86 5.55
CA SER A 212 6.80 -17.08 6.21
C SER A 212 6.13 -16.09 5.27
N ILE A 213 4.83 -15.92 5.43
CA ILE A 213 4.06 -14.89 4.74
C ILE A 213 4.06 -13.63 5.59
N GLY A 214 4.15 -12.49 4.91
CA GLY A 214 4.07 -11.16 5.50
C GLY A 214 3.37 -10.17 4.58
N ALA A 215 3.46 -8.90 4.95
CA ALA A 215 2.89 -7.85 4.13
C ALA A 215 3.65 -7.71 2.80
N TYR A 216 2.92 -7.64 1.71
CA TYR A 216 3.38 -7.22 0.40
C TYR A 216 2.38 -6.19 -0.13
N ARG A 217 2.86 -5.12 -0.74
CA ARG A 217 2.13 -3.93 -1.22
C ARG A 217 0.64 -4.19 -1.46
N GLY A 218 -0.22 -3.60 -0.61
CA GLY A 218 -1.65 -3.85 -0.58
C GLY A 218 -2.13 -4.74 0.57
N ALA A 219 -1.41 -5.82 0.93
CA ALA A 219 -1.61 -6.69 2.11
C ALA A 219 -3.10 -6.96 2.46
N GLY A 220 -3.71 -7.91 1.79
CA GLY A 220 -5.14 -8.29 1.96
C GLY A 220 -6.10 -7.53 1.02
N ARG A 221 -5.79 -6.28 0.64
CA ARG A 221 -6.66 -5.48 -0.26
C ARG A 221 -6.62 -5.97 -1.72
N PRO A 222 -5.46 -6.27 -2.33
CA PRO A 222 -5.44 -6.89 -3.66
C PRO A 222 -6.17 -8.21 -3.71
N GLU A 223 -6.07 -9.02 -2.64
CA GLU A 223 -6.77 -10.30 -2.52
C GLU A 223 -8.29 -10.11 -2.45
N ALA A 224 -8.77 -9.17 -1.64
CA ALA A 224 -10.19 -8.83 -1.54
C ALA A 224 -10.73 -8.30 -2.86
N THR A 225 -10.02 -7.35 -3.47
CA THR A 225 -10.45 -6.76 -4.75
C THR A 225 -10.43 -7.79 -5.87
N GLN A 226 -9.44 -8.67 -5.93
CA GLN A 226 -9.39 -9.74 -6.92
C GLN A 226 -10.60 -10.67 -6.78
N ALA A 227 -10.99 -11.05 -5.57
CA ALA A 227 -12.12 -11.95 -5.34
C ALA A 227 -13.45 -11.35 -5.82
N ILE A 228 -13.76 -10.12 -5.36
CA ILE A 228 -15.04 -9.47 -5.72
C ILE A 228 -15.10 -9.08 -7.20
N GLU A 229 -14.00 -8.58 -7.78
CA GLU A 229 -13.95 -8.17 -9.18
C GLU A 229 -14.05 -9.38 -10.13
N ARG A 230 -13.46 -10.53 -9.75
CA ARG A 230 -13.58 -11.77 -10.52
C ARG A 230 -14.99 -12.36 -10.47
N ILE A 231 -15.59 -12.44 -9.28
CA ILE A 231 -16.93 -13.03 -9.17
C ILE A 231 -17.98 -12.16 -9.87
N LEU A 232 -17.77 -10.82 -9.93
CA LEU A 232 -18.64 -9.91 -10.68
C LEU A 232 -18.56 -10.14 -12.19
N ASP A 233 -17.37 -10.37 -12.75
CA ASP A 233 -17.23 -10.70 -14.18
C ASP A 233 -17.89 -12.05 -14.49
N MET A 234 -17.71 -13.07 -13.62
CA MET A 234 -18.41 -14.35 -13.79
C MET A 234 -19.94 -14.20 -13.70
N ALA A 235 -20.43 -13.30 -12.84
CA ALA A 235 -21.85 -13.00 -12.73
C ALA A 235 -22.36 -12.24 -13.96
N ALA A 236 -21.58 -11.33 -14.50
CA ALA A 236 -21.88 -10.61 -15.74
C ALA A 236 -22.05 -11.58 -16.93
N ASP A 237 -21.12 -12.52 -17.07
CA ASP A 237 -21.19 -13.58 -18.09
C ASP A 237 -22.42 -14.48 -17.90
N GLU A 238 -22.73 -14.91 -16.67
CA GLU A 238 -23.87 -15.78 -16.37
C GLU A 238 -25.22 -15.11 -16.65
N LEU A 239 -25.31 -13.80 -16.40
CA LEU A 239 -26.52 -13.01 -16.60
C LEU A 239 -26.62 -12.38 -18.01
N GLY A 240 -25.53 -12.41 -18.80
CA GLY A 240 -25.46 -11.73 -20.09
C GLY A 240 -25.50 -10.20 -19.97
N ILE A 241 -24.95 -9.65 -18.89
CA ILE A 241 -24.87 -8.21 -18.60
C ILE A 241 -23.43 -7.74 -18.88
N ASP A 242 -23.26 -6.50 -19.38
CA ASP A 242 -21.92 -5.93 -19.54
C ASP A 242 -21.21 -5.83 -18.17
N PRO A 243 -19.92 -6.22 -18.07
CA PRO A 243 -19.15 -6.14 -16.82
C PRO A 243 -19.10 -4.75 -16.17
N VAL A 244 -19.20 -3.68 -16.96
CA VAL A 244 -19.30 -2.31 -16.44
C VAL A 244 -20.67 -2.04 -15.84
N GLU A 245 -21.74 -2.48 -16.51
CA GLU A 245 -23.11 -2.22 -16.08
C GLU A 245 -23.46 -2.94 -14.77
N ILE A 246 -22.98 -4.17 -14.57
CA ILE A 246 -23.19 -4.88 -13.30
C ILE A 246 -22.47 -4.19 -12.13
N ARG A 247 -21.26 -3.61 -12.37
CA ARG A 247 -20.54 -2.80 -11.39
C ARG A 247 -21.28 -1.51 -11.07
N ARG A 248 -21.61 -0.73 -12.10
CA ARG A 248 -22.33 0.55 -11.98
C ARG A 248 -23.60 0.40 -11.15
N LYS A 249 -24.39 -0.62 -11.41
CA LYS A 249 -25.64 -0.90 -10.72
C LYS A 249 -25.47 -1.10 -9.21
N ASN A 250 -24.32 -1.61 -8.78
CA ASN A 250 -24.06 -2.01 -7.42
C ASN A 250 -23.06 -1.10 -6.68
N LEU A 251 -22.53 -0.06 -7.33
CA LEU A 251 -21.65 0.89 -6.65
C LEU A 251 -22.37 1.58 -5.47
N LEU A 252 -21.61 1.81 -4.40
CA LEU A 252 -22.05 2.73 -3.35
C LEU A 252 -22.24 4.13 -3.95
N PRO A 253 -23.30 4.86 -3.56
CA PRO A 253 -23.51 6.22 -4.03
C PRO A 253 -22.37 7.14 -3.55
N LYS A 254 -22.18 8.28 -4.21
CA LYS A 254 -21.27 9.33 -3.72
C LYS A 254 -21.62 9.73 -2.29
N PHE A 255 -20.60 9.87 -1.45
CA PHE A 255 -20.72 10.28 -0.06
C PHE A 255 -19.54 11.14 0.40
N GLU A 256 -19.80 11.95 1.42
CA GLU A 256 -18.84 12.82 2.11
C GLU A 256 -18.95 12.61 3.63
N ALA A 257 -18.29 13.47 4.42
CA ALA A 257 -18.41 13.42 5.88
C ALA A 257 -19.87 13.32 6.34
N PRO A 258 -20.19 12.51 7.35
CA PRO A 258 -19.31 11.80 8.29
C PRO A 258 -18.75 10.46 7.76
N GLY A 259 -18.97 10.13 6.49
CA GLY A 259 -18.54 8.90 5.87
C GLY A 259 -19.63 7.82 5.74
N MET A 260 -19.24 6.63 5.29
CA MET A 260 -20.14 5.50 5.07
C MET A 260 -19.55 4.20 5.62
N MET A 261 -20.34 3.43 6.33
CA MET A 261 -19.92 2.12 6.80
C MET A 261 -19.79 1.15 5.63
N ALA A 262 -18.62 0.49 5.52
CA ALA A 262 -18.41 -0.60 4.58
C ALA A 262 -19.39 -1.75 4.84
N GLY A 263 -19.77 -2.48 3.79
CA GLY A 263 -20.64 -3.65 3.94
C GLY A 263 -20.05 -4.75 4.84
N SER A 264 -18.72 -4.79 5.02
CA SER A 264 -18.06 -5.67 5.99
C SER A 264 -18.34 -5.32 7.46
N GLY A 265 -18.80 -4.09 7.73
CA GLY A 265 -18.98 -3.57 9.09
C GLY A 265 -17.66 -3.28 9.84
N LEU A 266 -16.52 -3.45 9.20
CA LEU A 266 -15.19 -3.34 9.82
C LEU A 266 -14.44 -2.05 9.46
N ALA A 267 -14.96 -1.26 8.51
CA ALA A 267 -14.34 -0.03 8.07
C ALA A 267 -15.38 1.08 7.87
N MET A 268 -15.01 2.30 8.25
CA MET A 268 -15.81 3.51 8.01
C MET A 268 -15.11 4.31 6.91
N TYR A 269 -15.64 4.28 5.69
CA TYR A 269 -15.13 5.03 4.56
C TYR A 269 -15.32 6.53 4.78
N ASP A 270 -14.32 7.33 4.50
CA ASP A 270 -14.30 8.78 4.75
C ASP A 270 -15.05 9.59 3.69
N THR A 271 -14.66 9.47 2.44
CA THR A 271 -15.30 10.11 1.27
C THR A 271 -15.14 9.20 0.05
N GLY A 272 -16.11 9.20 -0.87
CA GLY A 272 -16.06 8.37 -2.07
C GLY A 272 -16.96 8.87 -3.20
N ASP A 273 -16.46 8.73 -4.46
CA ASP A 273 -17.16 8.97 -5.71
C ASP A 273 -16.72 7.94 -6.75
N TYR A 274 -17.11 6.69 -6.52
CA TYR A 274 -16.62 5.53 -7.28
C TYR A 274 -17.12 5.53 -8.72
N GLU A 275 -18.32 6.04 -8.96
CA GLU A 275 -18.90 6.14 -10.30
C GLU A 275 -18.12 7.14 -11.15
N ALA A 276 -17.73 8.29 -10.60
CA ALA A 276 -16.93 9.27 -11.31
C ALA A 276 -15.55 8.73 -11.72
N ALA A 277 -14.89 7.94 -10.85
CA ALA A 277 -13.63 7.28 -11.18
C ALA A 277 -13.81 6.23 -12.30
N LEU A 278 -14.86 5.42 -12.24
CA LEU A 278 -15.19 4.44 -13.28
C LEU A 278 -15.47 5.13 -14.62
N ASP A 279 -16.32 6.16 -14.63
CA ASP A 279 -16.66 6.91 -15.85
C ASP A 279 -15.42 7.54 -16.51
N ALA A 280 -14.54 8.14 -15.69
CA ALA A 280 -13.29 8.70 -16.17
C ALA A 280 -12.36 7.62 -16.77
N ALA A 281 -12.22 6.46 -16.13
CA ALA A 281 -11.41 5.36 -16.62
C ALA A 281 -11.94 4.81 -17.96
N LEU A 282 -13.25 4.62 -18.08
CA LEU A 282 -13.90 4.17 -19.30
C LEU A 282 -13.74 5.18 -20.45
N ALA A 283 -13.89 6.48 -20.15
CA ALA A 283 -13.72 7.55 -21.14
C ALA A 283 -12.27 7.63 -21.64
N HIS A 284 -11.28 7.59 -20.74
CA HIS A 284 -9.87 7.59 -21.13
C HIS A 284 -9.47 6.33 -21.89
N ALA A 285 -10.07 5.19 -21.56
CA ALA A 285 -9.83 3.93 -22.27
C ALA A 285 -10.49 3.87 -23.66
N ASP A 286 -11.50 4.69 -23.93
CA ASP A 286 -12.43 4.53 -25.05
C ASP A 286 -13.07 3.13 -25.08
N TYR A 287 -13.71 2.79 -23.96
CA TYR A 287 -14.25 1.46 -23.72
C TYR A 287 -15.16 0.98 -24.85
N THR A 288 -16.00 1.84 -25.39
CA THR A 288 -16.92 1.52 -26.49
C THR A 288 -16.17 1.08 -27.75
N ALA A 289 -15.12 1.81 -28.14
CA ALA A 289 -14.29 1.44 -29.28
C ALA A 289 -13.52 0.14 -29.05
N LEU A 290 -13.04 -0.09 -27.83
CA LEU A 290 -12.37 -1.34 -27.46
C LEU A 290 -13.31 -2.54 -27.59
N ARG A 291 -14.55 -2.44 -27.11
CA ARG A 291 -15.58 -3.51 -27.25
C ARG A 291 -15.92 -3.77 -28.73
N ALA A 292 -16.01 -2.72 -29.56
CA ALA A 292 -16.24 -2.89 -30.99
C ALA A 292 -15.07 -3.62 -31.68
N ALA A 293 -13.83 -3.22 -31.39
CA ALA A 293 -12.62 -3.88 -31.91
C ALA A 293 -12.53 -5.36 -31.46
N GLN A 294 -12.89 -5.65 -30.22
CA GLN A 294 -12.96 -7.02 -29.72
C GLN A 294 -13.99 -7.86 -30.49
N ALA A 295 -15.19 -7.32 -30.69
CA ALA A 295 -16.25 -8.02 -31.42
C ALA A 295 -15.82 -8.32 -32.88
N GLU A 296 -15.13 -7.40 -33.53
CA GLU A 296 -14.58 -7.59 -34.89
C GLU A 296 -13.54 -8.71 -34.92
N ARG A 297 -12.60 -8.75 -33.96
CA ARG A 297 -11.59 -9.81 -33.87
C ARG A 297 -12.23 -11.19 -33.62
N ARG A 298 -13.23 -11.27 -32.74
CA ARG A 298 -13.99 -12.49 -32.48
C ARG A 298 -14.73 -12.96 -33.73
N ALA A 299 -15.41 -12.06 -34.43
CA ALA A 299 -16.18 -12.38 -35.64
C ALA A 299 -15.29 -12.82 -36.80
N SER A 300 -14.09 -12.25 -36.95
CA SER A 300 -13.12 -12.63 -37.99
C SER A 300 -12.36 -13.92 -37.69
N GLY A 301 -12.47 -14.47 -36.47
CA GLY A 301 -11.66 -15.60 -36.01
C GLY A 301 -10.17 -15.29 -35.95
N ALA A 302 -9.80 -14.05 -35.65
CA ALA A 302 -8.40 -13.62 -35.56
C ALA A 302 -7.63 -14.49 -34.55
N THR A 303 -6.40 -14.84 -34.88
CA THR A 303 -5.51 -15.59 -33.97
C THR A 303 -5.20 -14.81 -32.70
N LYS A 304 -5.09 -13.49 -32.83
CA LYS A 304 -4.87 -12.58 -31.72
C LYS A 304 -6.18 -11.99 -31.21
N GLN A 305 -6.60 -12.42 -30.05
CA GLN A 305 -7.83 -11.99 -29.41
C GLN A 305 -7.60 -10.88 -28.42
N LEU A 306 -8.51 -9.90 -28.41
CA LEU A 306 -8.48 -8.78 -27.50
C LEU A 306 -9.29 -9.12 -26.23
N GLY A 307 -8.74 -8.81 -25.07
CA GLY A 307 -9.44 -8.88 -23.79
C GLY A 307 -9.43 -7.53 -23.08
N ILE A 308 -10.55 -7.18 -22.47
CA ILE A 308 -10.77 -5.91 -21.79
C ILE A 308 -11.26 -6.22 -20.37
N GLY A 309 -10.45 -5.87 -19.38
CA GLY A 309 -10.79 -6.06 -17.97
C GLY A 309 -10.95 -4.74 -17.25
N VAL A 310 -11.96 -4.67 -16.40
CA VAL A 310 -12.27 -3.52 -15.57
C VAL A 310 -12.15 -3.93 -14.10
N SER A 311 -11.66 -3.04 -13.26
CA SER A 311 -11.64 -3.17 -11.81
C SER A 311 -11.96 -1.84 -11.17
N VAL A 312 -12.83 -1.84 -10.14
CA VAL A 312 -13.09 -0.69 -9.29
C VAL A 312 -12.73 -1.08 -7.85
N TYR A 313 -11.96 -0.25 -7.17
CA TYR A 313 -11.42 -0.62 -5.86
C TYR A 313 -11.49 0.53 -4.86
N VAL A 314 -11.40 0.17 -3.60
CA VAL A 314 -11.11 1.07 -2.47
C VAL A 314 -10.03 0.44 -1.61
N GLU A 315 -9.14 1.28 -1.08
CA GLU A 315 -8.04 0.90 -0.18
C GLU A 315 -8.27 1.48 1.21
N ILE A 316 -7.90 0.76 2.27
CA ILE A 316 -7.74 1.31 3.61
C ILE A 316 -6.30 1.74 3.83
N THR A 317 -6.05 3.00 4.18
CA THR A 317 -4.72 3.53 4.49
C THR A 317 -4.60 3.92 5.95
N ALA A 318 -3.41 3.79 6.55
CA ALA A 318 -3.20 3.85 7.98
C ALA A 318 -4.23 2.97 8.74
N PRO A 319 -4.25 1.65 8.54
CA PRO A 319 -5.23 0.79 9.21
C PRO A 319 -5.10 0.88 10.74
N ALA A 320 -6.08 0.33 11.45
CA ALA A 320 -6.21 0.44 12.91
C ALA A 320 -4.88 0.24 13.67
N GLY A 321 -4.59 1.14 14.60
CA GLY A 321 -3.33 1.18 15.36
C GLY A 321 -2.18 1.94 14.69
N MET A 322 -2.36 2.45 13.46
CA MET A 322 -1.32 3.15 12.69
C MET A 322 -1.66 4.63 12.45
N HIS A 323 -2.53 5.23 13.25
CA HIS A 323 -3.02 6.59 13.03
C HIS A 323 -2.11 7.68 13.60
N VAL A 324 -1.26 7.34 14.58
CA VAL A 324 -0.41 8.32 15.28
C VAL A 324 0.97 8.38 14.65
N GLU A 325 1.48 9.61 14.43
CA GLU A 325 2.85 9.83 13.98
C GLU A 325 3.47 11.07 14.61
N TYR A 326 4.75 10.94 14.98
CA TYR A 326 5.56 12.04 15.49
C TYR A 326 6.01 12.96 14.36
N GLY A 327 5.96 14.28 14.62
CA GLY A 327 6.57 15.31 13.80
C GLY A 327 7.08 16.48 14.62
N ALA A 328 8.17 17.08 14.16
CA ALA A 328 8.67 18.33 14.71
C ALA A 328 9.31 19.19 13.62
N VAL A 329 9.25 20.51 13.79
CA VAL A 329 9.90 21.48 12.91
C VAL A 329 10.70 22.45 13.76
N GLU A 330 11.92 22.73 13.34
CA GLU A 330 12.88 23.58 14.03
C GLU A 330 13.54 24.52 13.03
N VAL A 331 13.52 25.82 13.32
CA VAL A 331 14.28 26.84 12.58
C VAL A 331 15.60 27.04 13.25
N LEU A 332 16.68 27.03 12.47
CA LEU A 332 18.06 27.21 12.95
C LEU A 332 18.53 28.64 12.81
N ASP A 333 19.62 29.01 13.51
CA ASP A 333 20.16 30.37 13.55
C ASP A 333 20.68 30.89 12.20
N ASP A 334 20.92 29.99 11.24
CA ASP A 334 21.25 30.35 9.86
C ASP A 334 20.01 30.52 8.95
N GLY A 335 18.82 30.37 9.52
CA GLY A 335 17.53 30.44 8.81
C GLY A 335 17.17 29.20 8.04
N SER A 336 17.96 28.13 8.13
CA SER A 336 17.57 26.82 7.62
C SER A 336 16.56 26.11 8.55
N VAL A 337 15.88 25.10 8.04
CA VAL A 337 14.83 24.40 8.79
C VAL A 337 15.11 22.91 8.82
N LYS A 338 14.94 22.29 9.98
CA LYS A 338 14.90 20.83 10.13
C LYS A 338 13.48 20.39 10.40
N ALA A 339 13.00 19.44 9.60
CA ALA A 339 11.76 18.72 9.85
C ALA A 339 12.08 17.30 10.31
N TYR A 340 11.60 16.93 11.49
CA TYR A 340 11.77 15.60 12.08
C TYR A 340 10.46 14.83 11.92
N VAL A 341 10.53 13.55 11.54
CA VAL A 341 9.34 12.72 11.38
C VAL A 341 9.63 11.26 11.70
N GLY A 342 8.68 10.59 12.32
CA GLY A 342 8.80 9.18 12.71
C GLY A 342 8.61 8.18 11.56
N THR A 343 8.21 8.62 10.37
CA THR A 343 8.16 7.78 9.16
C THR A 343 9.56 7.48 8.63
N SER A 344 9.71 6.46 7.79
CA SER A 344 10.98 6.06 7.19
C SER A 344 10.83 5.92 5.68
N ALA A 345 11.59 6.70 4.90
CA ALA A 345 11.54 6.64 3.44
C ALA A 345 12.22 5.39 2.89
N HIS A 346 11.65 4.84 1.82
CA HIS A 346 12.23 3.76 1.03
C HIS A 346 11.99 3.95 -0.49
N GLY A 347 12.05 5.22 -0.94
CA GLY A 347 11.96 5.62 -2.34
C GLY A 347 10.72 6.41 -2.73
N GLN A 348 9.76 6.66 -1.84
CA GLN A 348 8.49 7.32 -2.15
C GLN A 348 8.54 8.87 -2.08
N GLY A 349 9.71 9.49 -1.85
CA GLY A 349 9.88 10.93 -1.99
C GLY A 349 9.49 11.77 -0.77
N HIS A 350 9.71 11.26 0.45
CA HIS A 350 9.44 12.02 1.70
C HIS A 350 10.18 13.36 1.74
N ASP A 351 11.46 13.40 1.37
CA ASP A 351 12.26 14.64 1.37
C ASP A 351 11.56 15.73 0.55
N THR A 352 11.07 15.40 -0.64
CA THR A 352 10.36 16.35 -1.50
C THR A 352 9.02 16.75 -0.90
N ALA A 353 8.18 15.77 -0.54
CA ALA A 353 6.82 16.06 -0.10
C ALA A 353 6.78 16.85 1.22
N PHE A 354 7.61 16.48 2.19
CA PHE A 354 7.62 17.14 3.50
C PHE A 354 8.30 18.52 3.44
N SER A 355 9.35 18.68 2.61
CA SER A 355 9.94 20.01 2.36
C SER A 355 8.96 20.95 1.66
N MET A 356 8.11 20.46 0.75
CA MET A 356 7.02 21.27 0.16
C MET A 356 6.05 21.79 1.22
N ILE A 357 5.66 20.95 2.18
CA ILE A 357 4.75 21.34 3.27
C ILE A 357 5.38 22.44 4.13
N VAL A 358 6.65 22.27 4.56
CA VAL A 358 7.36 23.26 5.35
C VAL A 358 7.53 24.56 4.57
N SER A 359 7.94 24.48 3.31
CA SER A 359 8.14 25.63 2.42
C SER A 359 6.86 26.45 2.25
N GLU A 360 5.73 25.79 2.04
CA GLU A 360 4.42 26.45 1.88
C GLU A 360 4.01 27.23 3.14
N ILE A 361 4.24 26.66 4.33
CA ILE A 361 3.78 27.25 5.59
C ILE A 361 4.74 28.34 6.09
N LEU A 362 6.06 28.11 5.98
CA LEU A 362 7.07 29.03 6.53
C LEU A 362 7.64 30.01 5.49
N GLY A 363 7.32 29.83 4.21
CA GLY A 363 7.88 30.68 3.14
C GLY A 363 9.39 30.54 2.97
N VAL A 364 9.98 29.42 3.42
CA VAL A 364 11.43 29.13 3.24
C VAL A 364 11.63 28.34 1.95
N PRO A 365 12.73 28.56 1.21
CA PRO A 365 13.07 27.74 0.04
C PRO A 365 13.23 26.26 0.42
N MET A 366 12.77 25.34 -0.43
CA MET A 366 12.83 23.89 -0.17
C MET A 366 14.27 23.37 0.04
N ASP A 367 15.25 23.98 -0.61
CA ASP A 367 16.67 23.60 -0.48
C ASP A 367 17.29 23.99 0.89
N LYS A 368 16.58 24.81 1.68
CA LYS A 368 16.91 25.11 3.07
C LYS A 368 16.21 24.19 4.09
N VAL A 369 15.37 23.28 3.64
CA VAL A 369 14.68 22.32 4.50
C VAL A 369 15.42 20.99 4.48
N THR A 370 15.82 20.50 5.66
CA THR A 370 16.43 19.17 5.83
C THR A 370 15.46 18.27 6.56
N LEU A 371 15.09 17.15 5.93
CA LEU A 371 14.29 16.12 6.58
C LEU A 371 15.18 15.19 7.43
N VAL A 372 14.80 15.00 8.70
CA VAL A 372 15.43 14.08 9.64
C VAL A 372 14.46 12.96 9.97
N GLN A 373 14.80 11.76 9.57
CA GLN A 373 14.01 10.55 9.79
C GLN A 373 14.91 9.32 9.94
N SER A 374 14.35 8.20 10.40
CA SER A 374 15.02 6.89 10.34
C SER A 374 16.31 6.78 11.19
N ASP A 375 16.43 7.58 12.25
CA ASP A 375 17.53 7.52 13.21
C ASP A 375 16.96 7.63 14.64
N THR A 376 17.02 6.56 15.41
CA THR A 376 16.37 6.46 16.73
C THR A 376 17.02 7.35 17.80
N ALA A 377 18.21 7.91 17.55
CA ALA A 377 18.83 8.89 18.44
C ALA A 377 18.41 10.34 18.12
N LEU A 378 17.95 10.63 16.90
CA LEU A 378 17.56 11.97 16.47
C LEU A 378 16.04 12.15 16.45
N VAL A 379 15.30 11.10 16.16
CA VAL A 379 13.84 11.07 16.18
C VAL A 379 13.40 10.17 17.33
N PRO A 380 12.69 10.69 18.33
CA PRO A 380 12.49 9.96 19.59
C PRO A 380 11.50 8.80 19.48
N ARG A 381 10.60 8.85 18.52
CA ARG A 381 9.56 7.84 18.29
C ARG A 381 9.04 7.89 16.87
N GLY A 382 8.44 6.80 16.39
CA GLY A 382 7.83 6.74 15.07
C GLY A 382 7.21 5.40 14.80
N SER A 383 6.15 5.39 14.01
CA SER A 383 5.46 4.16 13.58
C SER A 383 5.99 3.62 12.25
N GLY A 384 6.87 4.35 11.57
CA GLY A 384 7.44 3.94 10.29
C GLY A 384 6.49 4.12 9.09
N THR A 385 6.82 3.47 7.97
CA THR A 385 6.10 3.60 6.71
C THR A 385 5.56 2.25 6.25
N MET A 386 4.25 2.09 6.31
CA MET A 386 3.48 0.94 5.85
C MET A 386 2.00 1.34 5.71
N GLY A 387 1.18 0.57 4.97
CA GLY A 387 -0.24 0.84 4.83
C GLY A 387 -0.53 2.24 4.28
N SER A 388 0.29 2.74 3.37
CA SER A 388 0.16 4.02 2.66
C SER A 388 -0.04 5.26 3.57
N ARG A 389 0.47 5.21 4.82
CA ARG A 389 0.16 6.18 5.89
C ARG A 389 1.01 7.46 5.90
N SER A 390 2.20 7.45 5.27
CA SER A 390 3.23 8.45 5.55
C SER A 390 2.79 9.91 5.31
N LEU A 391 2.09 10.20 4.22
CA LEU A 391 1.64 11.56 3.93
C LEU A 391 0.51 11.99 4.87
N GLN A 392 -0.53 11.14 5.03
CA GLN A 392 -1.68 11.50 5.84
C GLN A 392 -1.38 11.64 7.33
N THR A 393 -0.40 10.89 7.88
CA THR A 393 -0.03 10.99 9.30
C THR A 393 1.25 11.80 9.49
N GLY A 394 2.38 11.38 8.90
CA GLY A 394 3.67 12.08 9.01
C GLY A 394 3.66 13.46 8.36
N GLY A 395 3.07 13.59 7.15
CA GLY A 395 2.89 14.88 6.51
C GLY A 395 2.02 15.84 7.32
N SER A 396 0.94 15.33 7.93
CA SER A 396 0.09 16.13 8.83
C SER A 396 0.80 16.54 10.12
N ALA A 397 1.65 15.66 10.67
CA ALA A 397 2.50 16.01 11.81
C ALA A 397 3.47 17.13 11.48
N VAL A 398 4.13 17.07 10.31
CA VAL A 398 5.00 18.14 9.81
C VAL A 398 4.22 19.43 9.54
N TYR A 399 3.01 19.32 8.94
CA TYR A 399 2.12 20.46 8.70
C TYR A 399 1.78 21.18 10.01
N ARG A 400 1.25 20.46 11.01
CA ARG A 400 0.88 21.04 12.30
C ARG A 400 2.08 21.57 13.08
N SER A 401 3.23 20.91 12.99
CA SER A 401 4.46 21.43 13.60
C SER A 401 4.94 22.71 12.94
N SER A 402 4.79 22.83 11.62
CA SER A 402 5.12 24.07 10.89
C SER A 402 4.20 25.23 11.27
N GLU A 403 2.88 24.96 11.39
CA GLU A 403 1.92 25.96 11.90
C GLU A 403 2.30 26.42 13.30
N GLY A 404 2.62 25.49 14.21
CA GLY A 404 3.02 25.81 15.58
C GLY A 404 4.33 26.63 15.66
N VAL A 405 5.29 26.37 14.76
CA VAL A 405 6.50 27.22 14.62
C VAL A 405 6.12 28.61 14.12
N LEU A 406 5.27 28.71 13.09
CA LEU A 406 4.84 30.01 12.55
C LEU A 406 4.11 30.86 13.59
N ASP A 407 3.22 30.26 14.37
CA ASP A 407 2.49 30.97 15.43
C ASP A 407 3.42 31.52 16.52
N LYS A 408 4.38 30.71 16.97
CA LYS A 408 5.41 31.14 17.94
C LYS A 408 6.29 32.23 17.35
N ALA A 409 6.70 32.07 16.09
CA ALA A 409 7.51 33.08 15.39
C ALA A 409 6.79 34.41 15.22
N LYS A 410 5.46 34.40 14.94
CA LYS A 410 4.66 35.62 14.88
C LYS A 410 4.60 36.35 16.21
N GLN A 411 4.45 35.62 17.33
CA GLN A 411 4.49 36.23 18.67
C GLN A 411 5.84 36.90 18.94
N LEU A 412 6.95 36.22 18.62
CA LEU A 412 8.29 36.75 18.78
C LEU A 412 8.55 37.97 17.87
N ALA A 413 8.15 37.88 16.60
CA ALA A 413 8.29 39.00 15.66
C ALA A 413 7.48 40.22 16.10
N ALA A 414 6.25 40.02 16.61
CA ALA A 414 5.41 41.07 17.15
C ALA A 414 6.10 41.81 18.31
N GLN A 415 6.73 41.07 19.24
CA GLN A 415 7.50 41.66 20.33
C GLN A 415 8.72 42.46 19.81
N LEU A 416 9.46 41.92 18.84
CA LEU A 416 10.65 42.55 18.30
C LEU A 416 10.37 43.79 17.43
N LEU A 417 9.23 43.78 16.74
CA LEU A 417 8.81 44.85 15.82
C LEU A 417 7.83 45.86 16.45
N GLU A 418 7.52 45.69 17.73
CA GLU A 418 6.52 46.50 18.46
C GLU A 418 5.18 46.59 17.68
N ALA A 419 4.63 45.43 17.30
CA ALA A 419 3.41 45.29 16.50
C ALA A 419 2.45 44.25 17.12
N SER A 420 1.21 44.21 16.65
CA SER A 420 0.29 43.12 17.00
C SER A 420 0.69 41.80 16.31
N PRO A 421 0.57 40.62 16.95
CA PRO A 421 0.76 39.34 16.27
C PRO A 421 -0.12 39.16 15.02
N ASP A 422 -1.32 39.74 15.01
CA ASP A 422 -2.24 39.69 13.87
C ASP A 422 -1.76 40.51 12.67
N ASP A 423 -0.90 41.48 12.90
CA ASP A 423 -0.27 42.31 11.84
C ASP A 423 1.02 41.67 11.28
N ILE A 424 1.46 40.54 11.85
CA ILE A 424 2.69 39.86 11.39
C ILE A 424 2.32 38.86 10.27
N VAL A 425 2.99 39.04 9.13
CA VAL A 425 2.80 38.22 7.94
C VAL A 425 4.14 37.67 7.45
N LEU A 426 4.08 36.64 6.60
CA LEU A 426 5.28 36.15 5.91
C LEU A 426 5.85 37.23 5.00
N GLY A 427 7.18 37.37 5.05
CA GLY A 427 7.99 38.24 4.20
C GLY A 427 9.07 37.43 3.49
N ASP A 428 9.93 38.10 2.73
CA ASP A 428 11.05 37.47 2.03
C ASP A 428 12.14 37.04 3.02
N GLY A 429 12.18 35.74 3.32
CA GLY A 429 13.13 35.12 4.23
C GLY A 429 12.90 35.38 5.74
N GLY A 430 11.68 35.74 6.15
CA GLY A 430 11.32 35.98 7.54
C GLY A 430 9.90 36.43 7.75
N LEU A 431 9.64 37.14 8.85
CA LEU A 431 8.35 37.73 9.19
C LEU A 431 8.42 39.27 9.19
N GLN A 432 7.38 39.91 8.73
CA GLN A 432 7.27 41.36 8.61
C GLN A 432 5.94 41.91 9.10
N VAL A 433 5.90 43.22 9.38
CA VAL A 433 4.60 43.90 9.61
C VAL A 433 3.90 44.08 8.28
N ALA A 434 2.62 43.75 8.24
CA ALA A 434 1.76 43.86 7.06
C ALA A 434 1.79 45.29 6.48
N GLY A 435 2.07 45.41 5.18
CA GLY A 435 2.22 46.71 4.49
C GLY A 435 3.48 47.47 4.79
N VAL A 436 4.41 46.99 5.63
CA VAL A 436 5.67 47.66 5.99
C VAL A 436 6.87 46.72 5.78
N PRO A 437 7.27 46.41 4.53
CA PRO A 437 8.36 45.46 4.24
C PRO A 437 9.70 45.81 4.89
N ALA A 438 9.95 47.09 5.21
CA ALA A 438 11.15 47.54 5.92
C ALA A 438 11.22 47.06 7.38
N LYS A 439 10.10 46.68 7.98
CA LYS A 439 10.01 46.04 9.30
C LYS A 439 9.96 44.52 9.15
N LEU A 440 11.10 43.91 8.80
CA LEU A 440 11.25 42.45 8.62
C LEU A 440 12.28 41.94 9.64
N VAL A 441 11.98 40.78 10.23
CA VAL A 441 12.92 39.98 11.04
C VAL A 441 13.13 38.64 10.32
N ALA A 442 14.39 38.34 10.00
CA ALA A 442 14.77 37.13 9.30
C ALA A 442 14.59 35.88 10.17
N TRP A 443 14.36 34.72 9.54
CA TRP A 443 14.18 33.45 10.25
C TRP A 443 15.33 33.12 11.18
N GLY A 444 16.59 33.33 10.77
CA GLY A 444 17.76 33.09 11.62
C GLY A 444 17.82 34.01 12.83
N GLU A 445 17.40 35.30 12.69
CA GLU A 445 17.32 36.23 13.80
C GLU A 445 16.20 35.83 14.80
N LEU A 446 15.05 35.37 14.30
CA LEU A 446 13.96 34.84 15.13
C LEU A 446 14.46 33.63 15.93
N SER A 447 15.16 32.69 15.29
CA SER A 447 15.72 31.52 15.94
C SER A 447 16.70 31.90 17.05
N ALA A 448 17.68 32.73 16.75
CA ALA A 448 18.72 33.16 17.71
C ALA A 448 18.15 33.89 18.95
N LYS A 449 16.99 34.55 18.79
CA LYS A 449 16.34 35.30 19.89
C LYS A 449 15.27 34.47 20.64
N ALA A 450 14.88 33.32 20.14
CA ALA A 450 13.77 32.56 20.66
C ALA A 450 13.96 32.16 22.13
N ALA A 451 15.04 31.48 22.47
CA ALA A 451 15.29 30.95 23.82
C ALA A 451 15.38 32.05 24.91
N GLY A 452 15.80 33.27 24.56
CA GLY A 452 15.91 34.41 25.47
C GLY A 452 14.70 35.34 25.49
N SER A 453 13.63 35.06 24.74
CA SER A 453 12.50 35.97 24.55
C SER A 453 11.55 36.09 25.76
N GLY A 454 11.55 35.10 26.67
CA GLY A 454 10.57 34.96 27.75
C GLY A 454 9.18 34.54 27.30
N ILE A 455 9.02 34.17 26.04
CA ILE A 455 7.76 33.64 25.48
C ILE A 455 7.65 32.15 25.79
N GLU A 456 6.52 31.76 26.34
CA GLU A 456 6.22 30.33 26.66
C GLU A 456 6.35 29.45 25.41
N GLY A 457 7.04 28.33 25.57
CA GLY A 457 7.24 27.34 24.50
C GLY A 457 8.36 27.67 23.52
N LEU A 458 9.18 28.72 23.79
CA LEU A 458 10.39 29.08 23.04
C LEU A 458 11.69 28.85 23.84
N GLU A 459 11.63 28.25 25.02
CA GLU A 459 12.76 28.03 25.91
C GLU A 459 13.88 27.17 25.27
N ALA A 460 13.49 26.27 24.40
CA ALA A 460 14.39 25.37 23.66
C ALA A 460 14.71 25.83 22.23
N GLY A 461 14.39 27.11 21.90
CA GLY A 461 14.54 27.66 20.55
C GLY A 461 13.25 27.69 19.74
N LEU A 462 13.34 28.06 18.47
CA LEU A 462 12.17 28.17 17.58
C LEU A 462 11.82 26.79 17.01
N ARG A 463 11.16 25.99 17.85
CA ARG A 463 10.78 24.61 17.57
C ARG A 463 9.35 24.33 18.04
N HIS A 464 8.66 23.47 17.32
CA HIS A 464 7.39 22.87 17.73
C HIS A 464 7.37 21.38 17.37
N GLU A 465 6.79 20.56 18.24
CA GLU A 465 6.61 19.12 18.00
C GLU A 465 5.22 18.66 18.42
N ILE A 466 4.75 17.59 17.79
CA ILE A 466 3.44 17.01 18.03
C ILE A 466 3.45 15.51 17.72
N ASP A 467 2.60 14.75 18.41
CA ASP A 467 2.09 13.49 17.93
C ASP A 467 0.74 13.77 17.24
N PHE A 468 0.75 13.71 15.93
CA PHE A 468 -0.49 13.86 15.16
C PHE A 468 -1.27 12.54 15.23
N ASP A 469 -2.51 12.60 15.71
CA ASP A 469 -3.44 11.48 15.73
C ASP A 469 -4.53 11.70 14.67
N GLY A 470 -4.50 10.92 13.60
CA GLY A 470 -5.51 10.95 12.54
C GLY A 470 -6.85 10.33 12.94
N THR A 471 -6.92 9.68 14.11
CA THR A 471 -8.11 9.02 14.69
C THR A 471 -8.72 7.91 13.85
N GLN A 472 -8.70 8.00 12.53
CA GLN A 472 -9.31 7.06 11.59
C GLN A 472 -8.44 6.85 10.34
N SER A 473 -8.73 5.78 9.61
CA SER A 473 -8.16 5.48 8.30
C SER A 473 -8.78 6.38 7.22
N SER A 474 -8.02 6.71 6.18
CA SER A 474 -8.58 7.27 4.96
C SER A 474 -8.66 6.22 3.86
N PHE A 475 -9.50 6.46 2.85
CA PHE A 475 -9.86 5.47 1.85
C PHE A 475 -9.67 6.02 0.43
N PRO A 476 -8.46 5.94 -0.14
CA PRO A 476 -8.25 6.17 -1.56
C PRO A 476 -8.98 5.09 -2.37
N PHE A 477 -9.34 5.42 -3.61
CA PHE A 477 -10.07 4.52 -4.48
C PHE A 477 -9.71 4.79 -5.95
N GLY A 478 -10.22 3.96 -6.85
CA GLY A 478 -9.99 4.17 -8.27
C GLY A 478 -10.67 3.14 -9.14
N ALA A 479 -10.47 3.31 -10.45
CA ALA A 479 -10.89 2.37 -11.48
C ALA A 479 -9.79 2.16 -12.51
N HIS A 480 -9.52 0.91 -12.84
CA HIS A 480 -8.53 0.51 -13.82
C HIS A 480 -9.18 -0.21 -15.00
N VAL A 481 -8.70 0.07 -16.20
CA VAL A 481 -9.03 -0.66 -17.42
C VAL A 481 -7.76 -1.23 -18.02
N ALA A 482 -7.66 -2.55 -18.08
CA ALA A 482 -6.57 -3.27 -18.71
C ALA A 482 -7.00 -3.82 -20.07
N VAL A 483 -6.12 -3.76 -21.06
CA VAL A 483 -6.33 -4.32 -22.39
C VAL A 483 -5.19 -5.28 -22.69
N VAL A 484 -5.53 -6.54 -22.91
CA VAL A 484 -4.56 -7.57 -23.30
C VAL A 484 -4.82 -8.08 -24.71
N GLU A 485 -3.76 -8.53 -25.35
CA GLU A 485 -3.82 -9.30 -26.58
C GLU A 485 -3.33 -10.72 -26.29
N ILE A 486 -4.14 -11.74 -26.64
CA ILE A 486 -3.79 -13.16 -26.46
C ILE A 486 -3.64 -13.81 -27.82
N ASP A 487 -2.46 -14.37 -28.10
CA ASP A 487 -2.23 -15.25 -29.22
C ASP A 487 -2.76 -16.64 -28.88
N THR A 488 -3.84 -17.07 -29.53
CA THR A 488 -4.56 -18.32 -29.23
C THR A 488 -3.85 -19.58 -29.73
N GLU A 489 -2.77 -19.47 -30.50
CA GLU A 489 -1.94 -20.58 -30.94
C GLU A 489 -0.82 -20.86 -29.93
N THR A 490 -0.28 -19.83 -29.31
CA THR A 490 0.88 -19.92 -28.41
C THR A 490 0.53 -19.71 -26.94
N GLY A 491 -0.66 -19.17 -26.64
CA GLY A 491 -1.05 -18.75 -25.31
C GLY A 491 -0.34 -17.48 -24.82
N ARG A 492 0.45 -16.80 -25.67
CA ARG A 492 1.16 -15.58 -25.26
C ARG A 492 0.15 -14.48 -24.93
N VAL A 493 0.31 -13.92 -23.74
CA VAL A 493 -0.44 -12.76 -23.26
C VAL A 493 0.47 -11.53 -23.34
N GLU A 494 -0.03 -10.46 -23.92
CA GLU A 494 0.63 -9.16 -24.00
C GLU A 494 -0.31 -8.10 -23.42
N LEU A 495 0.14 -7.38 -22.39
CA LEU A 495 -0.58 -6.21 -21.90
C LEU A 495 -0.29 -5.06 -22.87
N VAL A 496 -1.28 -4.70 -23.70
CA VAL A 496 -1.11 -3.68 -24.74
C VAL A 496 -1.47 -2.28 -24.26
N ARG A 497 -2.32 -2.17 -23.21
CA ARG A 497 -2.72 -0.89 -22.64
C ARG A 497 -3.17 -1.05 -21.20
N HIS A 498 -2.87 -0.07 -20.35
CA HIS A 498 -3.40 0.02 -19.00
C HIS A 498 -3.74 1.46 -18.65
N VAL A 499 -5.01 1.72 -18.38
CA VAL A 499 -5.55 3.01 -17.97
C VAL A 499 -5.94 2.91 -16.50
N ALA A 500 -5.47 3.83 -15.67
CA ALA A 500 -5.80 3.93 -14.26
C ALA A 500 -6.28 5.35 -13.93
N VAL A 501 -7.39 5.43 -13.21
CA VAL A 501 -7.88 6.67 -12.60
C VAL A 501 -7.97 6.42 -11.11
N ASP A 502 -7.11 7.08 -10.34
CA ASP A 502 -7.02 6.92 -8.90
C ASP A 502 -7.36 8.22 -8.17
N ASP A 503 -7.97 8.10 -7.00
CA ASP A 503 -8.27 9.20 -6.10
C ASP A 503 -7.52 9.03 -4.79
N CYS A 504 -6.57 9.91 -4.54
CA CYS A 504 -5.83 9.97 -3.27
C CYS A 504 -6.13 11.25 -2.46
N GLY A 505 -7.35 11.75 -2.59
CA GLY A 505 -7.73 13.04 -2.00
C GLY A 505 -7.00 14.19 -2.68
N ARG A 506 -6.56 15.19 -1.91
CA ARG A 506 -5.76 16.29 -2.46
C ARG A 506 -4.37 15.83 -2.89
N ILE A 507 -3.98 16.16 -4.11
CA ILE A 507 -2.67 15.86 -4.67
C ILE A 507 -1.67 16.96 -4.31
N LEU A 508 -0.67 16.63 -3.49
CA LEU A 508 0.39 17.58 -3.14
C LEU A 508 1.47 17.67 -4.23
N ASN A 509 1.84 16.51 -4.80
CA ASN A 509 2.86 16.45 -5.85
C ASN A 509 2.47 15.42 -6.92
N PRO A 510 2.03 15.88 -8.12
CA PRO A 510 1.57 14.96 -9.18
C PRO A 510 2.65 13.98 -9.69
N MET A 511 3.93 14.39 -9.66
CA MET A 511 5.04 13.53 -10.11
C MET A 511 5.25 12.36 -9.15
N LEU A 512 5.18 12.61 -7.84
CA LEU A 512 5.30 11.55 -6.82
C LEU A 512 4.10 10.60 -6.86
N VAL A 513 2.88 11.13 -7.02
CA VAL A 513 1.66 10.33 -7.20
C VAL A 513 1.80 9.41 -8.41
N ARG A 514 2.17 9.95 -9.58
CA ARG A 514 2.39 9.16 -10.80
C ARG A 514 3.44 8.06 -10.59
N GLY A 515 4.53 8.36 -9.89
CA GLY A 515 5.57 7.39 -9.56
C GLY A 515 5.04 6.22 -8.73
N GLN A 516 4.16 6.48 -7.74
CA GLN A 516 3.51 5.45 -6.95
C GLN A 516 2.51 4.63 -7.77
N GLN A 517 1.69 5.26 -8.60
CA GLN A 517 0.77 4.60 -9.52
C GLN A 517 1.50 3.63 -10.45
N HIS A 518 2.50 4.11 -11.20
CA HIS A 518 3.27 3.29 -12.14
C HIS A 518 3.94 2.10 -11.45
N GLY A 519 4.60 2.33 -10.30
CA GLY A 519 5.26 1.26 -9.56
C GLY A 519 4.27 0.24 -8.97
N GLY A 520 3.07 0.69 -8.54
CA GLY A 520 2.00 -0.19 -8.06
C GLY A 520 1.39 -1.03 -9.19
N ILE A 521 1.07 -0.40 -10.31
CA ILE A 521 0.51 -1.07 -11.51
C ILE A 521 1.49 -2.15 -12.00
N ALA A 522 2.78 -1.83 -12.11
CA ALA A 522 3.79 -2.80 -12.54
C ALA A 522 3.79 -4.07 -11.68
N GLN A 523 3.70 -3.92 -10.36
CA GLN A 523 3.65 -5.07 -9.43
C GLN A 523 2.33 -5.86 -9.52
N GLY A 524 1.20 -5.20 -9.75
CA GLY A 524 -0.06 -5.90 -9.93
C GLY A 524 -0.14 -6.65 -11.26
N VAL A 525 0.38 -6.07 -12.34
CA VAL A 525 0.55 -6.75 -13.64
C VAL A 525 1.48 -7.95 -13.50
N ALA A 526 2.59 -7.78 -12.77
CA ALA A 526 3.54 -8.86 -12.51
C ALA A 526 2.89 -10.05 -11.79
N GLN A 527 2.09 -9.80 -10.77
CA GLN A 527 1.30 -10.84 -10.09
C GLN A 527 0.33 -11.54 -11.05
N ALA A 528 -0.36 -10.78 -11.90
CA ALA A 528 -1.37 -11.35 -12.79
C ALA A 528 -0.78 -12.22 -13.92
N LEU A 529 0.40 -11.88 -14.43
CA LEU A 529 0.94 -12.49 -15.65
C LEU A 529 2.23 -13.29 -15.47
N TYR A 530 3.06 -13.01 -14.44
CA TYR A 530 4.44 -13.50 -14.39
C TYR A 530 4.84 -14.15 -13.08
N GLU A 531 4.64 -13.47 -11.95
CA GLU A 531 5.27 -13.81 -10.67
C GLU A 531 4.59 -14.97 -9.94
N TRP A 532 5.38 -15.92 -9.51
CA TRP A 532 4.92 -17.04 -8.69
C TRP A 532 6.09 -17.69 -7.95
N VAL A 533 6.07 -17.63 -6.62
CA VAL A 533 6.98 -18.43 -5.80
C VAL A 533 6.51 -19.87 -5.77
N GLN A 534 7.37 -20.80 -6.14
CA GLN A 534 7.07 -22.21 -6.27
C GLN A 534 7.99 -23.05 -5.39
N TYR A 535 7.44 -24.15 -4.91
CA TYR A 535 8.14 -25.20 -4.16
C TYR A 535 7.98 -26.53 -4.89
N ASP A 536 8.97 -27.41 -4.76
CA ASP A 536 8.88 -28.79 -5.26
C ASP A 536 8.04 -29.68 -4.32
N ALA A 537 7.91 -30.97 -4.64
CA ALA A 537 7.14 -31.93 -3.86
C ALA A 537 7.70 -32.15 -2.45
N ASP A 538 8.98 -31.88 -2.24
CA ASP A 538 9.66 -32.04 -0.95
C ASP A 538 9.67 -30.72 -0.13
N GLY A 539 9.06 -29.64 -0.68
CA GLY A 539 8.97 -28.33 -0.03
C GLY A 539 10.21 -27.45 -0.23
N ASN A 540 11.10 -27.78 -1.17
CA ASN A 540 12.24 -26.92 -1.49
C ASN A 540 11.81 -25.78 -2.43
N PRO A 541 12.26 -24.52 -2.18
CA PRO A 541 11.96 -23.39 -3.07
C PRO A 541 12.71 -23.54 -4.40
N ILE A 542 11.96 -23.65 -5.51
CA ILE A 542 12.55 -23.74 -6.85
C ILE A 542 12.72 -22.39 -7.52
N THR A 543 12.03 -21.36 -7.07
CA THR A 543 12.16 -19.96 -7.54
C THR A 543 13.05 -19.14 -6.59
N ALA A 544 14.24 -19.68 -6.30
CA ALA A 544 15.17 -19.10 -5.30
C ALA A 544 16.16 -18.06 -5.89
N ASN A 545 15.94 -17.62 -7.11
CA ASN A 545 16.76 -16.59 -7.77
C ASN A 545 15.98 -15.92 -8.91
N LEU A 546 16.52 -14.84 -9.50
CA LEU A 546 15.85 -14.07 -10.56
C LEU A 546 15.88 -14.72 -11.94
N MET A 547 16.52 -15.88 -12.13
CA MET A 547 16.41 -16.64 -13.37
C MET A 547 15.15 -17.52 -13.38
N ASP A 548 14.73 -17.98 -12.19
CA ASP A 548 13.59 -18.87 -12.04
C ASP A 548 12.31 -18.10 -11.62
N TYR A 549 12.46 -16.93 -11.03
CA TYR A 549 11.35 -16.04 -10.65
C TYR A 549 11.14 -14.98 -11.73
N ALA A 550 10.02 -15.05 -12.42
CA ALA A 550 9.72 -14.24 -13.60
C ALA A 550 9.25 -12.81 -13.23
N MET A 551 10.17 -11.99 -12.75
CA MET A 551 9.90 -10.55 -12.54
C MET A 551 9.99 -9.82 -13.89
N PRO A 552 8.94 -9.06 -14.32
CA PRO A 552 8.99 -8.36 -15.60
C PRO A 552 9.99 -7.20 -15.58
N SER A 553 10.59 -6.93 -16.73
CA SER A 553 11.36 -5.72 -16.99
C SER A 553 10.50 -4.65 -17.67
N ALA A 554 11.07 -3.49 -17.92
CA ALA A 554 10.40 -2.42 -18.65
C ALA A 554 10.05 -2.80 -20.11
N ALA A 555 10.64 -3.88 -20.65
CA ALA A 555 10.36 -4.35 -22.01
C ALA A 555 9.02 -5.11 -22.13
N GLU A 556 8.56 -5.71 -21.04
CA GLU A 556 7.31 -6.46 -21.01
C GLU A 556 6.09 -5.58 -20.65
N LEU A 557 6.32 -4.33 -20.25
CA LEU A 557 5.26 -3.44 -19.77
C LEU A 557 5.05 -2.28 -20.74
N PRO A 558 3.78 -1.92 -21.07
CA PRO A 558 3.50 -0.71 -21.83
C PRO A 558 3.72 0.54 -20.97
N SER A 559 3.71 1.71 -21.59
CA SER A 559 3.53 2.96 -20.84
C SER A 559 2.14 2.98 -20.22
N PHE A 560 2.07 3.16 -18.90
CA PHE A 560 0.79 3.27 -18.21
C PHE A 560 0.18 4.66 -18.36
N GLU A 561 -1.12 4.71 -18.62
CA GLU A 561 -1.91 5.93 -18.70
C GLU A 561 -2.56 6.16 -17.33
N THR A 562 -2.04 7.13 -16.56
CA THR A 562 -2.52 7.40 -15.22
C THR A 562 -3.15 8.79 -15.11
N TYR A 563 -4.33 8.84 -14.55
CA TYR A 563 -5.14 10.03 -14.31
C TYR A 563 -5.58 10.05 -12.85
N ASN A 564 -6.14 11.18 -12.42
CA ASN A 564 -6.57 11.33 -11.04
C ASN A 564 -7.92 12.06 -10.97
N THR A 565 -8.73 11.68 -9.98
CA THR A 565 -9.79 12.50 -9.41
C THR A 565 -9.35 12.98 -8.03
N GLU A 566 -10.02 13.98 -7.46
CA GLU A 566 -9.70 14.52 -6.14
C GLU A 566 -10.95 14.59 -5.27
N THR A 567 -11.03 13.71 -4.27
CA THR A 567 -12.07 13.69 -3.25
C THR A 567 -11.39 13.82 -1.88
N PRO A 568 -11.08 15.06 -1.44
CA PRO A 568 -10.30 15.29 -0.22
C PRO A 568 -10.93 14.66 1.02
N THR A 569 -10.09 14.06 1.87
CA THR A 569 -10.53 13.58 3.18
C THR A 569 -10.69 14.75 4.17
N HIS A 570 -11.61 14.60 5.11
CA HIS A 570 -11.77 15.52 6.24
C HIS A 570 -10.95 15.11 7.47
N LEU A 571 -10.25 13.95 7.43
CA LEU A 571 -9.58 13.34 8.57
C LEU A 571 -8.20 13.93 8.85
N ASN A 572 -7.65 14.71 7.93
CA ASN A 572 -6.34 15.36 8.13
C ASN A 572 -6.30 16.74 7.45
N PRO A 573 -5.40 17.64 7.90
CA PRO A 573 -5.34 19.02 7.41
C PRO A 573 -4.89 19.15 5.95
N LEU A 574 -4.25 18.12 5.40
CA LEU A 574 -3.79 18.12 4.01
C LEU A 574 -4.92 17.74 3.04
N GLY A 575 -6.00 17.11 3.52
CA GLY A 575 -7.04 16.53 2.66
C GLY A 575 -6.52 15.35 1.83
N ALA A 576 -5.34 14.84 2.12
CA ALA A 576 -4.67 13.80 1.35
C ALA A 576 -5.01 12.41 1.87
N LYS A 577 -5.08 11.44 0.96
CA LYS A 577 -5.16 10.01 1.23
C LYS A 577 -3.87 9.32 0.73
N GLY A 578 -3.59 8.12 1.19
CA GLY A 578 -2.44 7.36 0.70
C GLY A 578 -2.61 6.94 -0.77
N ILE A 579 -1.51 6.80 -1.52
CA ILE A 579 -1.50 6.28 -2.90
C ILE A 579 -0.48 5.14 -3.08
N GLY A 580 0.24 4.81 -2.01
CA GLY A 580 1.38 3.91 -2.08
C GLY A 580 1.08 2.51 -2.57
N GLU A 581 -0.11 2.00 -2.35
CA GLU A 581 -0.51 0.61 -2.64
C GLU A 581 -1.62 0.51 -3.70
N SER A 582 -2.32 1.61 -3.98
CA SER A 582 -3.51 1.69 -4.85
C SER A 582 -3.32 1.05 -6.23
N GLY A 583 -2.22 1.37 -6.92
CA GLY A 583 -1.95 0.82 -8.25
C GLY A 583 -1.89 -0.71 -8.28
N THR A 584 -1.39 -1.36 -7.21
CA THR A 584 -1.33 -2.83 -7.13
C THR A 584 -2.72 -3.43 -6.88
N ILE A 585 -3.57 -2.75 -6.11
CA ILE A 585 -4.91 -3.21 -5.75
C ILE A 585 -5.80 -3.24 -6.99
N GLY A 586 -5.81 -2.16 -7.78
CA GLY A 586 -6.65 -2.05 -8.98
C GLY A 586 -6.14 -2.86 -10.17
N SER A 587 -4.82 -2.93 -10.38
CA SER A 587 -4.26 -3.52 -11.61
C SER A 587 -4.31 -5.05 -11.64
N THR A 588 -4.11 -5.74 -10.52
CA THR A 588 -4.13 -7.21 -10.49
C THR A 588 -5.44 -7.78 -11.03
N PRO A 589 -6.62 -7.41 -10.49
CA PRO A 589 -7.89 -7.90 -11.02
C PRO A 589 -8.21 -7.37 -12.43
N ALA A 590 -7.86 -6.13 -12.75
CA ALA A 590 -8.10 -5.59 -14.09
C ALA A 590 -7.40 -6.43 -15.16
N VAL A 591 -6.15 -6.80 -14.95
CA VAL A 591 -5.38 -7.62 -15.91
C VAL A 591 -5.91 -9.05 -15.94
N GLN A 592 -6.24 -9.67 -14.80
CA GLN A 592 -6.81 -11.02 -14.78
C GLN A 592 -8.17 -11.03 -15.48
N ASN A 593 -9.04 -10.05 -15.25
CA ASN A 593 -10.32 -9.91 -15.94
C ASN A 593 -10.12 -9.76 -17.45
N ALA A 594 -9.14 -8.97 -17.89
CA ALA A 594 -8.83 -8.82 -19.32
C ALA A 594 -8.43 -10.16 -19.95
N VAL A 595 -7.58 -10.94 -19.29
CA VAL A 595 -7.19 -12.27 -19.78
C VAL A 595 -8.41 -13.17 -19.93
N LEU A 596 -9.27 -13.22 -18.93
CA LEU A 596 -10.44 -14.10 -18.95
C LEU A 596 -11.54 -13.61 -19.91
N ASP A 597 -11.68 -12.32 -20.09
CA ASP A 597 -12.55 -11.75 -21.14
C ASP A 597 -12.11 -12.19 -22.55
N ALA A 598 -10.80 -12.19 -22.84
CA ALA A 598 -10.30 -12.72 -24.12
C ALA A 598 -10.58 -14.22 -24.28
N LEU A 599 -10.54 -14.97 -23.19
CA LEU A 599 -10.72 -16.44 -23.17
C LEU A 599 -12.19 -16.87 -23.09
N SER A 600 -13.13 -15.98 -22.76
CA SER A 600 -14.55 -16.28 -22.57
C SER A 600 -15.21 -16.93 -23.79
N GLN A 601 -14.77 -16.57 -25.01
CA GLN A 601 -15.25 -17.19 -26.25
C GLN A 601 -14.96 -18.69 -26.36
N PHE A 602 -14.01 -19.23 -25.57
CA PHE A 602 -13.71 -20.66 -25.49
C PHE A 602 -14.46 -21.33 -24.31
N GLY A 603 -15.30 -20.59 -23.59
CA GLY A 603 -16.01 -21.09 -22.42
C GLY A 603 -15.15 -21.17 -21.14
N ILE A 604 -13.95 -20.58 -21.15
CA ILE A 604 -13.05 -20.57 -20.00
C ILE A 604 -13.50 -19.47 -19.03
N LYS A 605 -14.06 -19.87 -17.89
CA LYS A 605 -14.63 -18.96 -16.88
C LYS A 605 -13.63 -18.52 -15.82
N ASN A 606 -12.57 -19.29 -15.58
CA ASN A 606 -11.52 -18.97 -14.60
C ASN A 606 -10.17 -19.55 -15.00
N LEU A 607 -9.10 -18.87 -14.61
CA LEU A 607 -7.72 -19.30 -14.74
C LEU A 607 -6.93 -18.72 -13.56
N ASP A 608 -6.24 -19.57 -12.82
CA ASP A 608 -5.42 -19.14 -11.70
C ASP A 608 -4.20 -18.31 -12.18
N MET A 609 -3.90 -17.26 -11.46
CA MET A 609 -2.70 -16.45 -11.71
C MET A 609 -1.40 -17.22 -11.36
N PRO A 610 -0.27 -16.92 -12.00
CA PRO A 610 -0.13 -16.01 -13.13
C PRO A 610 -0.66 -16.62 -14.42
N ALA A 611 -1.25 -15.80 -15.30
CA ALA A 611 -1.74 -16.22 -16.61
C ALA A 611 -0.57 -16.37 -17.61
N SER A 612 0.36 -17.26 -17.29
CA SER A 612 1.51 -17.55 -18.13
C SER A 612 1.08 -18.16 -19.47
N SER A 613 1.90 -17.97 -20.52
CA SER A 613 1.62 -18.52 -21.85
C SER A 613 1.30 -20.01 -21.84
N GLN A 614 2.02 -20.79 -21.03
CA GLN A 614 1.79 -22.22 -20.88
C GLN A 614 0.39 -22.52 -20.31
N ARG A 615 -0.03 -21.80 -19.26
CA ARG A 615 -1.35 -21.99 -18.62
C ARG A 615 -2.48 -21.59 -19.55
N VAL A 616 -2.33 -20.45 -20.22
CA VAL A 616 -3.32 -19.95 -21.20
C VAL A 616 -3.43 -20.92 -22.37
N TRP A 617 -2.32 -21.36 -22.92
CA TRP A 617 -2.33 -22.35 -24.00
C TRP A 617 -3.00 -23.66 -23.57
N ALA A 618 -2.64 -24.21 -22.40
CA ALA A 618 -3.23 -25.43 -21.89
C ALA A 618 -4.75 -25.32 -21.72
N ALA A 619 -5.23 -24.21 -21.13
CA ALA A 619 -6.66 -23.95 -20.96
C ALA A 619 -7.40 -23.86 -22.32
N ILE A 620 -6.81 -23.23 -23.34
CA ILE A 620 -7.38 -23.17 -24.69
C ILE A 620 -7.42 -24.57 -25.33
N GLN A 621 -6.35 -25.38 -25.19
CA GLN A 621 -6.34 -26.75 -25.73
C GLN A 621 -7.42 -27.64 -25.07
N GLU A 622 -7.52 -27.56 -23.74
CA GLU A 622 -8.54 -28.28 -22.99
C GLU A 622 -9.97 -27.88 -23.41
N ALA A 623 -10.21 -26.60 -23.65
CA ALA A 623 -11.50 -26.10 -24.11
C ALA A 623 -11.85 -26.51 -25.57
N ARG A 624 -10.83 -26.78 -26.39
CA ARG A 624 -11.01 -27.23 -27.79
C ARG A 624 -11.23 -28.76 -27.91
N GLY A 625 -10.94 -29.53 -26.89
CA GLY A 625 -11.05 -30.99 -26.82
C GLY A 625 -9.78 -31.66 -27.27
#